data_7fcba67f8485d6246feccb672a67540c
#
_entry.id   7fcba67f8485d6246feccb672a67540c
#
_cell.length_a   1.000
_cell.length_b   1.000
_cell.length_c   1.000
_cell.angle_alpha   90.00
_cell.angle_beta   90.00
_cell.angle_gamma   90.00
#
_symmetry.space_group_name_H-M   'P 1'
#
loop_
_entity.id
_entity.type
_entity.pdbx_description
1 polymer ?
#
loop_
_entity_poly.entity_id
_entity_poly.type
_entity_poly.pdbx_seq_one_letter_code
_entity_poly.pdbx_strand_id
1 'polypeptide(L)'
;MKKLFYVLCIAAVIALIGVLAYQRIVRERRHTIPQSAQTIIPAASQSSQQESASPEYVPETAQSVITLLRDEVLVEEIQADLNGDNKEDKIIAAKKLSDQFIYLFIFLQDAEAQTFTRAVEIKTEATHAKTLSVYTLMVREYLYPVIAYNGMNSDSMQVFGMYALKIADNKIIRINSLAAIQADGQIILKNEQDNSISDYMISAYYSDKDAPNTLNQIEKQYTWNAKKESFVQTKEIKIPGKRIESQFLQKFQTGDSNSFQEFLDGLWYQPSAQKDQNRSIFFNRSGNEIIFSINNIQELFTIDSITPRRFGIYFSTKNTAISSIHRRISIELLGVDEVYIRVIDDIARLKIGVASNWDGSYRKINSTVREVQSNTTLDAIKKILTADEKIWTSAEGYSLSFSDNTYRLLQDTVQRSGWYTVFQIKDTTILQLKDTENTEHFFNLIFDHASKRLTLIEVAVTLSGVTPIGNSPLIFE
;
A
#
# COMPACT_ATOMS: atom_id res chain seq x y z
N MET A 1 53.73 1.02 -31.59
CA MET A 1 52.57 1.90 -31.24
C MET A 1 51.42 1.88 -32.27
N LYS A 2 51.63 2.08 -33.58
CA LYS A 2 50.55 2.10 -34.56
C LYS A 2 49.71 0.81 -34.66
N LYS A 3 50.30 -0.39 -34.54
CA LYS A 3 49.56 -1.68 -34.61
C LYS A 3 48.66 -1.89 -33.39
N LEU A 4 49.06 -1.45 -32.19
CA LEU A 4 48.26 -1.57 -30.98
C LEU A 4 47.06 -0.66 -31.02
N PHE A 5 47.18 0.54 -31.60
CA PHE A 5 46.09 1.49 -31.81
C PHE A 5 45.02 0.93 -32.78
N TYR A 6 45.42 0.27 -33.84
CA TYR A 6 44.47 -0.38 -34.76
C TYR A 6 43.69 -1.51 -34.13
N VAL A 7 44.33 -2.33 -33.29
CA VAL A 7 43.65 -3.42 -32.57
C VAL A 7 42.61 -2.86 -31.59
N LEU A 8 42.93 -1.77 -30.87
CA LEU A 8 42.05 -1.10 -29.95
C LEU A 8 40.82 -0.48 -30.65
N CYS A 9 41.03 0.14 -31.83
CA CYS A 9 39.94 0.68 -32.64
C CYS A 9 39.00 -0.42 -33.16
N ILE A 10 39.53 -1.56 -33.60
CA ILE A 10 38.71 -2.70 -34.04
C ILE A 10 37.89 -3.27 -32.88
N ALA A 11 38.47 -3.44 -31.72
CA ALA A 11 37.79 -3.91 -30.52
C ALA A 11 36.64 -2.96 -30.08
N ALA A 12 36.86 -1.64 -30.15
CA ALA A 12 35.84 -0.64 -29.88
C ALA A 12 34.67 -0.69 -30.88
N VAL A 13 34.94 -0.89 -32.15
CA VAL A 13 33.89 -1.02 -33.16
C VAL A 13 33.05 -2.30 -32.97
N ILE A 14 33.69 -3.42 -32.66
CA ILE A 14 32.99 -4.67 -32.34
C ILE A 14 32.08 -4.51 -31.10
N ALA A 15 32.57 -3.87 -30.04
CA ALA A 15 31.77 -3.58 -28.85
C ALA A 15 30.55 -2.68 -29.15
N LEU A 16 30.74 -1.66 -30.02
CA LEU A 16 29.66 -0.77 -30.42
C LEU A 16 28.56 -1.52 -31.23
N ILE A 17 28.97 -2.40 -32.14
CA ILE A 17 28.06 -3.24 -32.93
C ILE A 17 27.28 -4.19 -31.99
N GLY A 18 27.95 -4.77 -31.00
CA GLY A 18 27.31 -5.63 -29.97
C GLY A 18 26.25 -4.90 -29.18
N VAL A 19 26.52 -3.67 -28.73
CA VAL A 19 25.55 -2.83 -27.99
C VAL A 19 24.35 -2.46 -28.89
N LEU A 20 24.58 -2.11 -30.17
CA LEU A 20 23.49 -1.77 -31.07
C LEU A 20 22.62 -2.98 -31.42
N ALA A 21 23.22 -4.16 -31.60
CA ALA A 21 22.49 -5.42 -31.84
C ALA A 21 21.63 -5.79 -30.57
N TYR A 22 22.21 -5.64 -29.38
CA TYR A 22 21.49 -5.87 -28.13
C TYR A 22 20.30 -4.92 -27.94
N GLN A 23 20.50 -3.62 -28.24
CA GLN A 23 19.41 -2.64 -28.17
C GLN A 23 18.30 -2.93 -29.18
N ARG A 24 18.64 -3.44 -30.36
CA ARG A 24 17.65 -3.83 -31.38
C ARG A 24 16.81 -5.03 -30.92
N ILE A 25 17.44 -6.07 -30.39
CA ILE A 25 16.76 -7.27 -29.85
C ILE A 25 15.83 -6.89 -28.66
N VAL A 26 16.28 -5.99 -27.78
CA VAL A 26 15.46 -5.51 -26.65
C VAL A 26 14.28 -4.65 -27.14
N ARG A 27 14.46 -3.86 -28.20
CA ARG A 27 13.36 -3.08 -28.81
C ARG A 27 12.33 -3.99 -29.51
N GLU A 28 12.75 -4.99 -30.23
CA GLU A 28 11.84 -5.92 -30.92
C GLU A 28 11.00 -6.74 -29.91
N ARG A 29 11.54 -7.09 -28.74
CA ARG A 29 10.79 -7.74 -27.66
C ARG A 29 9.75 -6.83 -26.97
N ARG A 30 9.86 -5.50 -27.11
CA ARG A 30 8.89 -4.54 -26.52
C ARG A 30 7.70 -4.24 -27.41
N HIS A 31 7.69 -4.69 -28.67
CA HIS A 31 6.63 -4.39 -29.64
C HIS A 31 5.69 -5.56 -29.97
N THR A 32 5.76 -6.68 -29.25
CA THR A 32 4.68 -7.67 -29.30
C THR A 32 3.56 -7.23 -28.34
N ILE A 33 2.67 -6.40 -28.86
CA ILE A 33 1.36 -6.13 -28.25
C ILE A 33 0.58 -7.44 -28.35
N PRO A 34 0.10 -8.03 -27.22
CA PRO A 34 -0.81 -9.16 -27.31
C PRO A 34 -2.09 -8.69 -27.99
N GLN A 35 -2.47 -9.35 -29.08
CA GLN A 35 -3.75 -9.14 -29.75
C GLN A 35 -4.87 -9.32 -28.71
N SER A 36 -5.77 -8.34 -28.69
CA SER A 36 -6.96 -8.31 -27.85
C SER A 36 -7.71 -9.66 -27.87
N ALA A 37 -7.97 -10.21 -26.70
CA ALA A 37 -8.85 -11.35 -26.54
C ALA A 37 -10.24 -11.01 -27.09
N GLN A 38 -10.65 -11.69 -28.13
CA GLN A 38 -12.01 -11.62 -28.65
C GLN A 38 -12.94 -12.30 -27.63
N THR A 39 -13.89 -11.57 -27.12
CA THR A 39 -14.99 -12.10 -26.32
C THR A 39 -15.85 -12.99 -27.20
N ILE A 40 -15.81 -14.30 -26.99
CA ILE A 40 -16.71 -15.25 -27.65
C ILE A 40 -18.05 -15.21 -26.89
N ILE A 41 -19.07 -14.67 -27.55
CA ILE A 41 -20.48 -14.78 -27.11
C ILE A 41 -20.95 -16.18 -27.57
N PRO A 42 -21.47 -17.05 -26.68
CA PRO A 42 -22.01 -18.33 -27.13
C PRO A 42 -23.33 -18.11 -27.88
N ALA A 43 -23.35 -18.44 -29.16
CA ALA A 43 -24.56 -18.53 -29.95
C ALA A 43 -25.26 -19.86 -29.70
N ALA A 44 -26.59 -19.78 -29.52
CA ALA A 44 -27.46 -20.90 -29.29
C ALA A 44 -27.43 -21.94 -30.42
N SER A 45 -27.55 -23.19 -30.06
CA SER A 45 -27.54 -24.41 -30.86
C SER A 45 -28.47 -24.38 -32.05
N GLN A 46 -27.91 -24.70 -33.23
CA GLN A 46 -28.65 -25.42 -34.26
C GLN A 46 -27.79 -26.57 -34.80
N SER A 47 -28.35 -27.74 -34.77
CA SER A 47 -27.83 -29.01 -35.22
C SER A 47 -27.62 -29.07 -36.71
N SER A 48 -26.45 -29.49 -37.17
CA SER A 48 -26.30 -30.27 -38.42
C SER A 48 -24.99 -31.09 -38.34
N GLN A 49 -25.16 -32.40 -38.52
CA GLN A 49 -24.10 -33.38 -38.58
C GLN A 49 -23.16 -33.09 -39.76
N GLN A 50 -21.87 -33.09 -39.49
CA GLN A 50 -20.86 -33.49 -40.47
C GLN A 50 -19.65 -34.07 -39.74
N GLU A 51 -19.41 -35.35 -40.00
CA GLU A 51 -18.30 -36.15 -39.56
C GLU A 51 -17.00 -35.61 -40.14
N SER A 52 -16.04 -35.23 -39.29
CA SER A 52 -14.66 -35.15 -39.68
C SER A 52 -13.74 -35.25 -38.46
N ALA A 53 -12.84 -36.19 -38.54
CA ALA A 53 -11.65 -36.47 -37.72
C ALA A 53 -11.49 -35.76 -36.41
N SER A 54 -11.65 -36.48 -35.31
CA SER A 54 -11.36 -36.12 -33.94
C SER A 54 -9.87 -35.73 -33.81
N PRO A 55 -9.52 -34.51 -33.30
CA PRO A 55 -8.18 -34.30 -32.78
C PRO A 55 -8.03 -35.14 -31.51
N GLU A 56 -6.94 -35.88 -31.45
CA GLU A 56 -6.52 -36.66 -30.30
C GLU A 56 -6.54 -35.77 -29.06
N TYR A 57 -7.51 -36.05 -28.16
CA TYR A 57 -7.64 -35.37 -26.87
C TYR A 57 -6.44 -35.78 -26.01
N VAL A 58 -5.42 -34.90 -25.92
CA VAL A 58 -4.41 -35.03 -24.89
C VAL A 58 -5.13 -34.73 -23.57
N PRO A 59 -5.26 -35.67 -22.64
CA PRO A 59 -5.89 -35.40 -21.38
C PRO A 59 -5.08 -34.31 -20.68
N GLU A 60 -5.70 -33.18 -20.47
CA GLU A 60 -5.21 -32.14 -19.54
C GLU A 60 -4.91 -32.90 -18.23
N THR A 61 -3.66 -32.85 -17.79
CA THR A 61 -3.20 -33.50 -16.57
C THR A 61 -4.18 -33.10 -15.48
N ALA A 62 -4.91 -34.04 -14.91
CA ALA A 62 -5.91 -33.78 -13.90
C ALA A 62 -5.23 -33.05 -12.75
N GLN A 63 -5.46 -31.74 -12.63
CA GLN A 63 -5.02 -30.95 -11.49
C GLN A 63 -5.70 -31.58 -10.28
N SER A 64 -4.91 -32.07 -9.34
CA SER A 64 -5.40 -32.66 -8.12
C SER A 64 -6.14 -31.60 -7.30
N VAL A 65 -7.46 -31.68 -7.31
CA VAL A 65 -8.34 -30.71 -6.68
C VAL A 65 -8.39 -30.99 -5.18
N ILE A 66 -8.07 -30.01 -4.34
CA ILE A 66 -8.32 -30.11 -2.91
C ILE A 66 -9.80 -29.87 -2.66
N THR A 67 -10.43 -30.80 -1.93
CA THR A 67 -11.82 -30.68 -1.52
C THR A 67 -11.87 -30.18 -0.08
N LEU A 68 -12.35 -28.93 0.13
CA LEU A 68 -12.71 -28.41 1.43
C LEU A 68 -14.04 -29.02 1.90
N LEU A 69 -14.26 -29.10 3.21
CA LEU A 69 -15.54 -29.52 3.78
C LEU A 69 -16.62 -28.47 3.47
N ARG A 70 -17.89 -28.85 3.52
CA ARG A 70 -19.02 -27.96 3.17
C ARG A 70 -19.14 -26.71 4.05
N ASP A 71 -18.60 -26.79 5.26
CA ASP A 71 -18.60 -25.70 6.24
C ASP A 71 -17.29 -24.89 6.23
N GLU A 72 -16.37 -25.17 5.31
CA GLU A 72 -15.07 -24.49 5.17
C GLU A 72 -15.10 -23.57 3.94
N VAL A 73 -14.79 -22.29 4.17
CA VAL A 73 -14.72 -21.27 3.13
C VAL A 73 -13.26 -20.87 2.92
N LEU A 74 -12.76 -21.06 1.70
CA LEU A 74 -11.39 -20.72 1.32
C LEU A 74 -11.14 -19.22 1.53
N VAL A 75 -10.02 -18.88 2.16
CA VAL A 75 -9.51 -17.52 2.35
C VAL A 75 -8.27 -17.30 1.50
N GLU A 76 -7.27 -18.17 1.62
CA GLU A 76 -5.99 -18.07 0.93
C GLU A 76 -5.40 -19.47 0.70
N GLU A 77 -4.69 -19.65 -0.43
CA GLU A 77 -3.94 -20.85 -0.75
C GLU A 77 -2.48 -20.52 -1.02
N ILE A 78 -1.57 -21.27 -0.41
CA ILE A 78 -0.13 -21.14 -0.58
C ILE A 78 0.43 -22.52 -0.93
N GLN A 79 1.40 -22.52 -1.85
CA GLN A 79 2.12 -23.71 -2.28
C GLN A 79 3.57 -23.61 -1.82
N ALA A 80 4.08 -24.66 -1.21
CA ALA A 80 5.46 -24.79 -0.77
C ALA A 80 5.80 -26.26 -0.56
N ASP A 81 7.04 -26.64 -0.80
CA ASP A 81 7.55 -27.96 -0.38
C ASP A 81 7.77 -27.94 1.15
N LEU A 82 6.85 -28.53 1.89
CA LEU A 82 6.85 -28.50 3.35
C LEU A 82 7.57 -29.71 3.96
N ASN A 83 7.82 -30.77 3.19
CA ASN A 83 8.38 -32.04 3.66
C ASN A 83 9.73 -32.37 3.01
N GLY A 84 10.21 -31.59 2.04
CA GLY A 84 11.49 -31.76 1.37
C GLY A 84 11.50 -32.86 0.31
N ASP A 85 10.36 -33.27 -0.21
CA ASP A 85 10.24 -34.30 -1.26
C ASP A 85 10.29 -33.73 -2.68
N ASN A 86 10.54 -32.42 -2.81
CA ASN A 86 10.55 -31.63 -4.05
C ASN A 86 9.19 -31.57 -4.75
N LYS A 87 8.08 -31.76 -4.02
CA LYS A 87 6.74 -31.53 -4.51
C LYS A 87 6.09 -30.38 -3.77
N GLU A 88 5.15 -29.73 -4.44
CA GLU A 88 4.44 -28.61 -3.86
C GLU A 88 3.28 -29.11 -3.00
N ASP A 89 3.46 -29.06 -1.69
CA ASP A 89 2.38 -29.16 -0.71
C ASP A 89 1.53 -27.90 -0.68
N LYS A 90 0.40 -27.93 0.01
CA LYS A 90 -0.49 -26.77 0.10
C LYS A 90 -0.82 -26.41 1.54
N ILE A 91 -0.79 -25.10 1.80
CA ILE A 91 -1.34 -24.50 3.02
C ILE A 91 -2.61 -23.78 2.63
N ILE A 92 -3.74 -24.23 3.12
CA ILE A 92 -5.05 -23.65 2.88
C ILE A 92 -5.48 -22.89 4.12
N ALA A 93 -5.59 -21.58 4.02
CA ALA A 93 -6.29 -20.79 5.02
C ALA A 93 -7.79 -20.83 4.71
N ALA A 94 -8.60 -21.30 5.64
CA ALA A 94 -10.04 -21.32 5.48
C ALA A 94 -10.76 -20.98 6.79
N LYS A 95 -11.95 -20.41 6.65
CA LYS A 95 -12.84 -20.10 7.75
C LYS A 95 -13.92 -21.18 7.88
N LYS A 96 -14.10 -21.72 9.08
CA LYS A 96 -15.23 -22.62 9.36
C LYS A 96 -16.48 -21.79 9.64
N LEU A 97 -17.61 -22.15 9.07
CA LEU A 97 -18.88 -21.45 9.30
C LEU A 97 -19.34 -21.52 10.77
N SER A 98 -18.86 -22.52 11.51
CA SER A 98 -19.16 -22.74 12.94
C SER A 98 -18.23 -21.98 13.88
N ASP A 99 -17.15 -21.34 13.38
CA ASP A 99 -16.16 -20.64 14.20
C ASP A 99 -15.81 -19.28 13.60
N GLN A 100 -15.47 -18.33 14.46
CA GLN A 100 -15.02 -17.01 14.01
C GLN A 100 -13.58 -16.99 13.53
N PHE A 101 -12.75 -17.96 13.95
CA PHE A 101 -11.33 -18.01 13.65
C PHE A 101 -11.05 -18.60 12.28
N ILE A 102 -9.90 -18.23 11.73
CA ILE A 102 -9.39 -18.80 10.50
C ILE A 102 -8.45 -19.94 10.86
N TYR A 103 -8.50 -21.00 10.08
CA TYR A 103 -7.69 -22.20 10.25
C TYR A 103 -6.70 -22.35 9.11
N LEU A 104 -5.51 -22.84 9.40
CA LEU A 104 -4.54 -23.25 8.40
C LEU A 104 -4.59 -24.77 8.29
N PHE A 105 -4.96 -25.26 7.13
CA PHE A 105 -4.96 -26.68 6.80
C PHE A 105 -3.75 -27.00 5.96
N ILE A 106 -2.93 -27.93 6.40
CA ILE A 106 -1.75 -28.38 5.68
C ILE A 106 -2.11 -29.67 4.94
N PHE A 107 -1.92 -29.64 3.63
CA PHE A 107 -2.11 -30.77 2.74
C PHE A 107 -0.78 -31.18 2.15
N LEU A 108 -0.39 -32.41 2.39
CA LEU A 108 0.79 -33.01 1.77
C LEU A 108 0.42 -33.73 0.49
N GLN A 109 1.22 -33.54 -0.56
CA GLN A 109 1.05 -34.23 -1.84
C GLN A 109 1.59 -35.65 -1.74
N ASP A 110 0.77 -36.66 -2.07
CA ASP A 110 1.23 -38.03 -2.21
C ASP A 110 2.10 -38.18 -3.47
N ALA A 111 3.26 -38.80 -3.29
CA ALA A 111 4.26 -38.93 -4.34
C ALA A 111 3.78 -39.79 -5.52
N GLU A 112 2.97 -40.81 -5.27
CA GLU A 112 2.54 -41.80 -6.26
C GLU A 112 1.16 -41.48 -6.83
N ALA A 113 0.23 -41.05 -5.97
CA ALA A 113 -1.17 -40.88 -6.33
C ALA A 113 -1.50 -39.48 -6.89
N GLN A 114 -0.57 -38.50 -6.83
CA GLN A 114 -0.82 -37.11 -7.18
C GLN A 114 -2.04 -36.47 -6.46
N THR A 115 -2.37 -37.01 -5.29
CA THR A 115 -3.49 -36.56 -4.46
C THR A 115 -2.97 -35.82 -3.25
N PHE A 116 -3.79 -34.91 -2.71
CA PHE A 116 -3.47 -34.18 -1.49
C PHE A 116 -4.16 -34.81 -0.29
N THR A 117 -3.40 -35.09 0.77
CA THR A 117 -3.91 -35.60 2.04
C THR A 117 -3.82 -34.48 3.09
N ARG A 118 -4.94 -34.16 3.74
CA ARG A 118 -4.99 -33.23 4.86
C ARG A 118 -4.25 -33.85 6.06
N ALA A 119 -3.08 -33.27 6.35
CA ALA A 119 -2.18 -33.78 7.38
C ALA A 119 -2.42 -33.11 8.74
N VAL A 120 -2.71 -31.81 8.76
CA VAL A 120 -2.75 -31.01 9.99
C VAL A 120 -3.73 -29.85 9.87
N GLU A 121 -4.29 -29.47 11.03
CA GLU A 121 -5.09 -28.28 11.22
C GLU A 121 -4.48 -27.40 12.32
N ILE A 122 -4.28 -26.13 12.04
CA ILE A 122 -3.79 -25.11 12.99
C ILE A 122 -4.85 -24.03 13.13
N LYS A 123 -5.39 -23.84 14.32
CA LYS A 123 -6.27 -22.73 14.62
C LYS A 123 -5.43 -21.47 14.79
N THR A 124 -5.73 -20.40 14.02
CA THR A 124 -5.10 -19.10 14.19
C THR A 124 -5.90 -18.23 15.17
N GLU A 125 -5.29 -17.11 15.58
CA GLU A 125 -6.00 -16.07 16.34
C GLU A 125 -6.65 -15.02 15.41
N ALA A 126 -6.48 -15.15 14.08
CA ALA A 126 -7.07 -14.23 13.10
C ALA A 126 -8.55 -14.56 12.85
N THR A 127 -9.37 -13.52 12.74
CA THR A 127 -10.81 -13.66 12.44
C THR A 127 -11.21 -12.95 11.14
N HIS A 128 -10.40 -11.96 10.69
CA HIS A 128 -10.67 -11.15 9.52
C HIS A 128 -9.93 -11.69 8.29
N ALA A 129 -10.64 -12.36 7.40
CA ALA A 129 -10.08 -13.01 6.22
C ALA A 129 -9.28 -12.04 5.32
N LYS A 130 -9.78 -10.82 5.11
CA LYS A 130 -9.14 -9.81 4.25
C LYS A 130 -7.84 -9.23 4.81
N THR A 131 -7.56 -9.42 6.09
CA THR A 131 -6.33 -8.97 6.74
C THR A 131 -5.29 -10.08 6.88
N LEU A 132 -5.71 -11.34 6.66
CA LEU A 132 -4.83 -12.48 6.80
C LEU A 132 -3.77 -12.46 5.68
N SER A 133 -2.55 -12.75 6.06
CA SER A 133 -1.43 -13.05 5.18
C SER A 133 -0.70 -14.26 5.74
N VAL A 134 -0.59 -15.31 4.96
CA VAL A 134 0.15 -16.51 5.31
C VAL A 134 1.36 -16.64 4.40
N TYR A 135 2.49 -17.03 4.93
CA TYR A 135 3.72 -17.18 4.16
C TYR A 135 4.65 -18.20 4.81
N THR A 136 5.61 -18.69 4.04
CA THR A 136 6.65 -19.59 4.51
C THR A 136 7.99 -18.90 4.59
N LEU A 137 8.84 -19.33 5.54
CA LEU A 137 10.19 -18.79 5.76
C LEU A 137 11.18 -19.95 5.75
N MET A 138 12.22 -19.85 4.93
CA MET A 138 13.38 -20.76 5.03
C MET A 138 14.29 -20.25 6.13
N VAL A 139 14.38 -21.03 7.21
CA VAL A 139 15.19 -20.72 8.38
C VAL A 139 16.27 -21.78 8.52
N ARG A 140 17.53 -21.36 8.67
CA ARG A 140 18.69 -22.28 8.60
C ARG A 140 18.65 -23.45 9.59
N GLU A 141 18.10 -23.24 10.78
CA GLU A 141 18.02 -24.27 11.83
C GLU A 141 16.91 -25.29 11.60
N TYR A 142 16.04 -25.05 10.64
CA TYR A 142 14.94 -25.94 10.29
C TYR A 142 15.16 -26.54 8.91
N LEU A 143 15.03 -27.86 8.83
CA LEU A 143 15.15 -28.58 7.56
C LEU A 143 14.01 -28.22 6.60
N TYR A 144 12.84 -27.90 7.15
CA TYR A 144 11.63 -27.58 6.42
C TYR A 144 11.22 -26.14 6.63
N PRO A 145 10.45 -25.53 5.70
CA PRO A 145 9.96 -24.16 5.84
C PRO A 145 9.15 -23.96 7.12
N VAL A 146 9.36 -22.84 7.78
CA VAL A 146 8.55 -22.36 8.90
C VAL A 146 7.34 -21.63 8.33
N ILE A 147 6.15 -21.92 8.86
CA ILE A 147 4.89 -21.27 8.47
C ILE A 147 4.65 -20.08 9.39
N ALA A 148 4.38 -18.91 8.81
CA ALA A 148 4.01 -17.73 9.56
C ALA A 148 2.73 -17.11 9.03
N TYR A 149 1.97 -16.45 9.90
CA TYR A 149 0.83 -15.66 9.50
C TYR A 149 0.76 -14.33 10.26
N ASN A 150 0.19 -13.34 9.59
CA ASN A 150 -0.26 -12.07 10.16
C ASN A 150 -1.74 -11.90 9.88
N GLY A 151 -2.47 -11.27 10.78
CA GLY A 151 -3.89 -10.97 10.58
C GLY A 151 -4.42 -10.06 11.66
N MET A 152 -5.73 -9.87 11.67
CA MET A 152 -6.43 -9.15 12.75
C MET A 152 -7.52 -10.04 13.34
N ASN A 153 -7.74 -9.88 14.66
CA ASN A 153 -8.83 -10.54 15.37
C ASN A 153 -10.06 -9.63 15.50
N SER A 154 -11.12 -10.15 16.11
CA SER A 154 -12.38 -9.43 16.35
C SER A 154 -12.22 -8.19 17.23
N ASP A 155 -11.18 -8.13 18.06
CA ASP A 155 -10.90 -7.02 18.96
C ASP A 155 -10.05 -5.93 18.30
N SER A 156 -9.92 -5.99 16.96
CA SER A 156 -9.09 -5.08 16.16
C SER A 156 -7.60 -5.09 16.56
N MET A 157 -7.15 -6.20 17.16
CA MET A 157 -5.74 -6.40 17.47
C MET A 157 -5.04 -7.10 16.32
N GLN A 158 -3.83 -6.71 16.01
CA GLN A 158 -2.98 -7.47 15.12
C GLN A 158 -2.52 -8.75 15.82
N VAL A 159 -2.55 -9.85 15.09
CA VAL A 159 -2.13 -11.18 15.55
C VAL A 159 -1.04 -11.72 14.64
N PHE A 160 -0.06 -12.37 15.24
CA PHE A 160 1.06 -13.00 14.56
C PHE A 160 1.28 -14.39 15.13
N GLY A 161 1.43 -15.37 14.26
CA GLY A 161 1.81 -16.74 14.63
C GLY A 161 2.92 -17.27 13.75
N MET A 162 3.77 -18.11 14.33
CA MET A 162 4.85 -18.79 13.62
C MET A 162 4.97 -20.23 14.10
N TYR A 163 5.09 -21.18 13.17
CA TYR A 163 5.07 -22.62 13.44
C TYR A 163 6.17 -23.34 12.66
N ALA A 164 6.88 -24.23 13.32
CA ALA A 164 7.77 -25.20 12.69
C ALA A 164 7.13 -26.58 12.67
N LEU A 165 7.27 -27.27 11.56
CA LEU A 165 6.80 -28.63 11.37
C LEU A 165 7.91 -29.62 11.72
N LYS A 166 7.59 -30.66 12.49
CA LYS A 166 8.43 -31.82 12.66
C LYS A 166 7.89 -32.95 11.83
N ILE A 167 8.68 -33.40 10.87
CA ILE A 167 8.27 -34.40 9.88
C ILE A 167 9.13 -35.63 10.04
N ALA A 168 8.54 -36.79 9.96
CA ALA A 168 9.19 -38.09 9.86
C ALA A 168 8.37 -39.00 8.93
N ASP A 169 9.04 -39.78 8.08
CA ASP A 169 8.41 -40.68 7.10
C ASP A 169 7.33 -39.97 6.25
N ASN A 170 7.64 -38.78 5.76
CA ASN A 170 6.73 -37.90 5.00
C ASN A 170 5.41 -37.55 5.72
N LYS A 171 5.38 -37.64 7.05
CA LYS A 171 4.21 -37.27 7.87
C LYS A 171 4.57 -36.23 8.88
N ILE A 172 3.67 -35.29 9.07
CA ILE A 172 3.81 -34.28 10.13
C ILE A 172 3.48 -34.98 11.46
N ILE A 173 4.51 -35.15 12.31
CA ILE A 173 4.37 -35.81 13.62
C ILE A 173 4.13 -34.78 14.74
N ARG A 174 4.53 -33.54 14.57
CA ARG A 174 4.36 -32.47 15.56
C ARG A 174 4.41 -31.11 14.92
N ILE A 175 3.70 -30.14 15.52
CA ILE A 175 3.78 -28.73 15.25
C ILE A 175 4.32 -28.03 16.49
N ASN A 176 5.37 -27.26 16.33
CA ASN A 176 5.93 -26.44 17.38
C ASN A 176 5.52 -24.98 17.12
N SER A 177 4.82 -24.37 18.07
CA SER A 177 4.55 -22.94 18.05
C SER A 177 5.82 -22.19 18.45
N LEU A 178 6.40 -21.43 17.52
CA LEU A 178 7.60 -20.63 17.74
C LEU A 178 7.27 -19.23 18.26
N ALA A 179 6.14 -18.67 17.83
CA ALA A 179 5.60 -17.39 18.30
C ALA A 179 4.06 -17.37 18.23
N ALA A 180 3.43 -16.71 19.21
CA ALA A 180 2.03 -16.35 19.21
C ALA A 180 1.92 -14.99 19.94
N ILE A 181 1.67 -13.91 19.19
CA ILE A 181 1.74 -12.54 19.68
C ILE A 181 0.49 -11.78 19.23
N GLN A 182 -0.06 -10.98 20.14
CA GLN A 182 -1.16 -10.07 19.84
C GLN A 182 -0.78 -8.66 20.31
N ALA A 183 -1.11 -7.63 19.51
CA ALA A 183 -0.84 -6.24 19.85
C ALA A 183 -1.94 -5.33 19.29
N ASP A 184 -2.23 -4.22 19.99
CA ASP A 184 -3.16 -3.19 19.51
C ASP A 184 -2.52 -2.24 18.50
N GLY A 185 -1.18 -2.24 18.39
CA GLY A 185 -0.39 -1.62 17.33
C GLY A 185 0.15 -2.65 16.32
N GLN A 186 1.23 -2.31 15.66
CA GLN A 186 1.84 -3.16 14.63
C GLN A 186 2.67 -4.31 15.24
N ILE A 187 2.73 -5.43 14.50
CA ILE A 187 3.69 -6.51 14.76
C ILE A 187 4.59 -6.64 13.54
N ILE A 188 5.90 -6.55 13.75
CA ILE A 188 6.90 -6.52 12.69
C ILE A 188 7.89 -7.64 12.93
N LEU A 189 8.03 -8.55 11.96
CA LEU A 189 9.11 -9.52 11.90
C LEU A 189 10.29 -8.88 11.17
N LYS A 190 11.41 -8.73 11.84
CA LYS A 190 12.67 -8.19 11.28
C LYS A 190 13.69 -9.32 11.16
N ASN A 191 14.44 -9.30 10.08
CA ASN A 191 15.60 -10.17 9.89
C ASN A 191 16.80 -9.28 9.56
N GLU A 192 17.86 -9.38 10.35
CA GLU A 192 19.01 -8.49 10.21
C GLU A 192 20.15 -9.10 9.36
N GLN A 193 20.20 -10.45 9.19
CA GLN A 193 21.30 -11.13 8.47
C GLN A 193 20.88 -12.48 7.84
N ASP A 194 21.62 -13.52 7.99
CA ASP A 194 21.72 -14.79 7.26
C ASP A 194 20.56 -15.81 7.33
N ASN A 195 19.34 -15.44 7.63
CA ASN A 195 18.20 -16.36 7.80
C ASN A 195 18.34 -17.40 8.94
N SER A 196 19.20 -17.17 9.93
CA SER A 196 19.19 -17.92 11.18
C SER A 196 17.95 -17.51 12.00
N ILE A 197 17.33 -18.48 12.71
CA ILE A 197 16.19 -18.17 13.59
C ILE A 197 16.55 -17.13 14.66
N SER A 198 17.83 -17.12 15.11
CA SER A 198 18.36 -16.17 16.07
C SER A 198 18.46 -14.73 15.55
N ASP A 199 18.52 -14.57 14.22
CA ASP A 199 18.63 -13.26 13.56
C ASP A 199 17.27 -12.59 13.35
N TYR A 200 16.20 -13.35 13.58
CA TYR A 200 14.85 -12.80 13.57
C TYR A 200 14.49 -12.16 14.91
N MET A 201 13.92 -10.98 14.84
CA MET A 201 13.34 -10.26 15.97
C MET A 201 11.90 -9.89 15.65
N ILE A 202 11.01 -10.10 16.60
CA ILE A 202 9.63 -9.64 16.48
C ILE A 202 9.45 -8.41 17.36
N SER A 203 9.09 -7.28 16.75
CA SER A 203 8.71 -6.05 17.45
C SER A 203 7.19 -5.92 17.45
N ALA A 204 6.59 -5.91 18.62
CA ALA A 204 5.15 -5.69 18.79
C ALA A 204 4.90 -4.36 19.52
N TYR A 205 4.04 -3.52 18.94
CA TYR A 205 3.76 -2.18 19.44
C TYR A 205 2.42 -2.15 20.15
N TYR A 206 2.40 -1.53 21.32
CA TYR A 206 1.23 -1.39 22.17
C TYR A 206 1.01 0.09 22.52
N SER A 207 -0.23 0.50 22.66
CA SER A 207 -0.55 1.82 23.20
C SER A 207 -0.18 1.90 24.67
N ASP A 208 0.42 3.01 25.09
CA ASP A 208 0.69 3.28 26.51
C ASP A 208 -0.60 3.67 27.21
N LYS A 209 -1.15 2.75 28.01
CA LYS A 209 -2.41 2.96 28.75
C LYS A 209 -2.27 3.96 29.89
N ASP A 210 -1.04 4.18 30.38
CA ASP A 210 -0.75 5.12 31.46
C ASP A 210 -0.72 6.57 30.97
N ALA A 211 -0.69 6.77 29.66
CA ALA A 211 -0.65 8.09 29.02
C ALA A 211 -1.77 8.27 27.97
N PRO A 212 -3.05 8.29 28.38
CA PRO A 212 -4.21 8.17 27.47
C PRO A 212 -4.36 9.31 26.47
N ASN A 213 -3.75 10.48 26.74
CA ASN A 213 -3.81 11.67 25.87
C ASN A 213 -2.56 11.85 25.01
N THR A 214 -1.81 10.78 24.83
CA THR A 214 -0.60 10.79 24.01
C THR A 214 -0.62 9.62 23.01
N LEU A 215 0.15 9.75 21.95
CA LEU A 215 0.44 8.63 21.07
C LEU A 215 1.69 7.85 21.52
N ASN A 216 1.93 7.81 22.83
CA ASN A 216 2.99 7.00 23.39
C ASN A 216 2.75 5.53 23.07
N GLN A 217 3.80 4.86 22.70
CA GLN A 217 3.79 3.44 22.41
C GLN A 217 4.76 2.69 23.31
N ILE A 218 4.49 1.42 23.49
CA ILE A 218 5.38 0.48 24.14
C ILE A 218 5.76 -0.55 23.10
N GLU A 219 7.05 -0.56 22.68
CA GLU A 219 7.61 -1.61 21.84
C GLU A 219 8.06 -2.76 22.74
N LYS A 220 7.52 -3.97 22.50
CA LYS A 220 8.02 -5.21 23.08
C LYS A 220 8.77 -5.97 22.03
N GLN A 221 10.04 -6.27 22.31
CA GLN A 221 10.92 -7.02 21.42
C GLN A 221 11.01 -8.47 21.90
N TYR A 222 10.76 -9.39 20.95
CA TYR A 222 10.86 -10.82 21.17
C TYR A 222 12.01 -11.36 20.36
N THR A 223 12.91 -12.10 21.01
CA THR A 223 14.04 -12.74 20.37
C THR A 223 13.99 -14.25 20.61
N TRP A 224 14.70 -15.00 19.80
CA TRP A 224 14.75 -16.44 19.87
C TRP A 224 15.39 -16.93 21.18
N ASN A 225 14.75 -17.88 21.83
CA ASN A 225 15.27 -18.57 23.00
C ASN A 225 15.43 -20.06 22.67
N ALA A 226 16.68 -20.50 22.47
CA ALA A 226 16.99 -21.88 22.08
C ALA A 226 16.57 -22.94 23.12
N LYS A 227 16.48 -22.59 24.42
CA LYS A 227 16.04 -23.53 25.46
C LYS A 227 14.53 -23.76 25.45
N LYS A 228 13.77 -22.74 25.06
CA LYS A 228 12.30 -22.81 24.98
C LYS A 228 11.82 -23.15 23.56
N GLU A 229 12.72 -23.14 22.59
CA GLU A 229 12.40 -23.27 21.16
C GLU A 229 11.28 -22.30 20.74
N SER A 230 11.31 -21.07 21.23
CA SER A 230 10.30 -20.06 20.96
C SER A 230 10.83 -18.64 21.11
N PHE A 231 10.15 -17.68 20.48
CA PHE A 231 10.40 -16.26 20.68
C PHE A 231 9.87 -15.83 22.04
N VAL A 232 10.71 -15.20 22.84
CA VAL A 232 10.37 -14.70 24.17
C VAL A 232 10.63 -13.20 24.26
N GLN A 233 9.80 -12.49 25.01
CA GLN A 233 10.02 -11.07 25.25
C GLN A 233 11.36 -10.86 25.99
N THR A 234 12.23 -10.06 25.40
CA THR A 234 13.56 -9.76 25.95
C THR A 234 13.73 -8.28 26.31
N LYS A 235 12.96 -7.39 25.67
CA LYS A 235 13.07 -5.96 25.88
C LYS A 235 11.72 -5.28 25.80
N GLU A 236 11.56 -4.20 26.57
CA GLU A 236 10.44 -3.30 26.51
C GLU A 236 10.96 -1.87 26.43
N ILE A 237 10.46 -1.09 25.44
CA ILE A 237 10.92 0.26 25.17
C ILE A 237 9.70 1.17 25.14
N LYS A 238 9.69 2.21 25.96
CA LYS A 238 8.69 3.27 25.86
C LYS A 238 9.09 4.26 24.77
N ILE A 239 8.23 4.42 23.77
CA ILE A 239 8.41 5.35 22.67
C ILE A 239 7.51 6.54 22.93
N PRO A 240 8.08 7.74 23.18
CA PRO A 240 7.28 8.93 23.40
C PRO A 240 6.59 9.35 22.09
N GLY A 241 5.28 9.49 22.13
CA GLY A 241 4.47 10.03 21.06
C GLY A 241 4.14 11.50 21.28
N LYS A 242 3.64 12.15 20.24
CA LYS A 242 3.17 13.54 20.34
C LYS A 242 1.95 13.60 21.28
N ARG A 243 1.90 14.62 22.14
CA ARG A 243 0.70 14.94 22.88
C ARG A 243 -0.32 15.55 21.93
N ILE A 244 -1.51 14.97 21.89
CA ILE A 244 -2.58 15.38 21.00
C ILE A 244 -3.80 15.70 21.85
N GLU A 245 -4.62 16.66 21.40
CA GLU A 245 -5.86 16.98 22.09
C GLU A 245 -6.73 15.75 22.23
N SER A 246 -7.28 15.56 23.43
CA SER A 246 -8.10 14.40 23.76
C SER A 246 -9.31 14.24 22.83
N GLN A 247 -9.90 15.33 22.39
CA GLN A 247 -11.02 15.32 21.44
C GLN A 247 -10.64 14.76 20.05
N PHE A 248 -9.43 15.07 19.58
CA PHE A 248 -8.93 14.52 18.33
C PHE A 248 -8.68 13.01 18.43
N LEU A 249 -7.99 12.58 19.48
CA LEU A 249 -7.75 11.15 19.74
C LEU A 249 -9.04 10.36 19.94
N GLN A 250 -10.04 10.95 20.59
CA GLN A 250 -11.32 10.30 20.86
C GLN A 250 -12.04 9.90 19.57
N LYS A 251 -11.92 10.68 18.48
CA LYS A 251 -12.50 10.35 17.18
C LYS A 251 -11.94 9.04 16.61
N PHE A 252 -10.71 8.68 16.94
CA PHE A 252 -10.03 7.49 16.40
C PHE A 252 -9.97 6.31 17.38
N GLN A 253 -10.30 6.52 18.65
CA GLN A 253 -10.34 5.46 19.66
C GLN A 253 -11.50 4.48 19.47
N THR A 254 -12.60 4.96 18.94
CA THR A 254 -13.86 4.20 18.79
C THR A 254 -13.84 3.26 17.59
N GLY A 255 -12.76 3.25 16.79
CA GLY A 255 -12.67 2.41 15.58
C GLY A 255 -13.62 2.86 14.46
N ASP A 256 -13.99 4.13 14.41
CA ASP A 256 -14.78 4.67 13.31
C ASP A 256 -13.92 4.82 12.07
N SER A 257 -14.13 3.91 11.10
CA SER A 257 -13.41 3.91 9.83
C SER A 257 -13.68 5.17 9.00
N ASN A 258 -14.85 5.78 9.11
CA ASN A 258 -15.22 6.96 8.32
C ASN A 258 -14.43 8.19 8.77
N SER A 259 -14.34 8.44 10.07
CA SER A 259 -13.53 9.54 10.63
C SER A 259 -12.06 9.40 10.25
N PHE A 260 -11.53 8.16 10.25
CA PHE A 260 -10.14 7.93 9.86
C PHE A 260 -9.91 8.13 8.36
N GLN A 261 -10.85 7.69 7.51
CA GLN A 261 -10.79 7.94 6.08
C GLN A 261 -10.88 9.45 5.75
N GLU A 262 -11.74 10.19 6.44
CA GLU A 262 -11.82 11.65 6.32
C GLU A 262 -10.50 12.34 6.72
N PHE A 263 -9.88 11.88 7.80
CA PHE A 263 -8.56 12.34 8.20
C PHE A 263 -7.50 12.03 7.14
N LEU A 264 -7.52 10.85 6.54
CA LEU A 264 -6.56 10.46 5.51
C LEU A 264 -6.78 11.16 4.18
N ASP A 265 -8.00 11.57 3.86
CA ASP A 265 -8.35 12.15 2.55
C ASP A 265 -7.37 13.25 2.14
N GLY A 266 -6.80 13.14 0.93
CA GLY A 266 -5.81 14.05 0.38
C GLY A 266 -4.41 13.45 0.19
N LEU A 267 -3.43 14.31 0.00
CA LEU A 267 -2.07 13.94 -0.38
C LEU A 267 -1.13 13.85 0.83
N TRP A 268 -0.40 12.74 0.88
CA TRP A 268 0.60 12.43 1.88
C TRP A 268 1.96 12.20 1.23
N TYR A 269 3.03 12.76 1.74
CA TYR A 269 4.38 12.60 1.22
C TYR A 269 5.30 11.99 2.26
N GLN A 270 6.32 11.26 1.80
CA GLN A 270 7.35 10.65 2.63
C GLN A 270 8.57 11.58 2.77
N PRO A 271 8.79 12.24 3.91
CA PRO A 271 9.89 13.21 4.08
C PRO A 271 11.28 12.60 3.95
N SER A 272 11.41 11.31 4.30
CA SER A 272 12.67 10.56 4.31
C SER A 272 13.02 9.91 2.96
N ALA A 273 12.19 10.10 1.93
CA ALA A 273 12.51 9.60 0.59
C ALA A 273 13.83 10.22 0.10
N GLN A 274 14.64 9.42 -0.58
CA GLN A 274 15.89 9.92 -1.19
C GLN A 274 15.58 11.10 -2.11
N LYS A 275 16.50 12.07 -2.19
CA LYS A 275 16.29 13.35 -2.91
C LYS A 275 15.76 13.20 -4.34
N ASP A 276 16.02 12.06 -4.98
CA ASP A 276 15.63 11.79 -6.37
C ASP A 276 14.35 10.94 -6.49
N GLN A 277 13.70 10.58 -5.38
CA GLN A 277 12.49 9.76 -5.36
C GLN A 277 11.41 10.43 -4.51
N ASN A 278 10.62 11.29 -5.15
CA ASN A 278 9.44 11.86 -4.53
C ASN A 278 8.35 10.80 -4.42
N ARG A 279 8.11 10.29 -3.20
CA ARG A 279 7.04 9.33 -2.93
C ARG A 279 5.88 10.01 -2.26
N SER A 280 4.72 9.83 -2.84
CA SER A 280 3.48 10.32 -2.26
C SER A 280 2.35 9.31 -2.42
N ILE A 281 1.40 9.39 -1.50
CA ILE A 281 0.19 8.58 -1.51
C ILE A 281 -0.99 9.55 -1.42
N PHE A 282 -1.92 9.45 -2.36
CA PHE A 282 -3.14 10.22 -2.35
C PHE A 282 -4.31 9.30 -1.99
N PHE A 283 -5.00 9.62 -0.90
CA PHE A 283 -6.21 8.95 -0.50
C PHE A 283 -7.41 9.71 -1.05
N ASN A 284 -8.11 9.11 -1.99
CA ASN A 284 -9.32 9.66 -2.61
C ASN A 284 -10.54 8.97 -2.00
N ARG A 285 -11.07 9.54 -0.91
CA ARG A 285 -12.24 9.00 -0.23
C ARG A 285 -13.47 8.95 -1.14
N SER A 286 -13.71 10.00 -1.91
CA SER A 286 -14.89 10.09 -2.79
C SER A 286 -14.83 9.07 -3.94
N GLY A 287 -13.64 8.77 -4.46
CA GLY A 287 -13.41 7.77 -5.51
C GLY A 287 -13.22 6.36 -4.98
N ASN A 288 -13.13 6.17 -3.65
CA ASN A 288 -12.80 4.88 -3.02
C ASN A 288 -11.47 4.30 -3.51
N GLU A 289 -10.45 5.16 -3.65
CA GLU A 289 -9.19 4.84 -4.30
C GLU A 289 -7.99 5.32 -3.48
N ILE A 290 -6.86 4.62 -3.67
CA ILE A 290 -5.56 5.01 -3.14
C ILE A 290 -4.58 5.06 -4.32
N ILE A 291 -3.94 6.20 -4.51
CA ILE A 291 -2.99 6.44 -5.59
C ILE A 291 -1.58 6.53 -5.02
N PHE A 292 -0.72 5.63 -5.44
CA PHE A 292 0.70 5.64 -5.13
C PHE A 292 1.44 6.35 -6.24
N SER A 293 2.28 7.32 -5.91
CA SER A 293 3.03 8.11 -6.89
C SER A 293 4.52 8.14 -6.56
N ILE A 294 5.33 7.70 -7.50
CA ILE A 294 6.80 7.85 -7.49
C ILE A 294 7.21 8.62 -8.73
N ASN A 295 7.81 9.79 -8.55
CA ASN A 295 8.16 10.67 -9.66
C ASN A 295 6.93 10.94 -10.55
N ASN A 296 6.94 10.47 -11.81
CA ASN A 296 5.84 10.61 -12.75
C ASN A 296 5.05 9.31 -12.97
N ILE A 297 5.31 8.28 -12.15
CA ILE A 297 4.60 6.99 -12.26
C ILE A 297 3.53 6.94 -11.17
N GLN A 298 2.31 6.64 -11.57
CA GLN A 298 1.17 6.48 -10.68
C GLN A 298 0.60 5.08 -10.76
N GLU A 299 0.28 4.51 -9.61
CA GLU A 299 -0.42 3.24 -9.48
C GLU A 299 -1.71 3.45 -8.72
N LEU A 300 -2.81 3.08 -9.34
CA LEU A 300 -4.16 3.26 -8.81
C LEU A 300 -4.69 1.96 -8.20
N PHE A 301 -5.17 2.03 -6.97
CA PHE A 301 -5.75 0.92 -6.25
C PHE A 301 -7.15 1.27 -5.74
N THR A 302 -8.13 0.43 -6.06
CA THR A 302 -9.48 0.53 -5.50
C THR A 302 -9.51 -0.14 -4.12
N ILE A 303 -10.17 0.48 -3.16
CA ILE A 303 -10.33 -0.06 -1.81
C ILE A 303 -11.39 -1.18 -1.84
N ASP A 304 -10.99 -2.38 -1.47
CA ASP A 304 -11.85 -3.57 -1.41
C ASP A 304 -12.45 -3.79 0.00
N SER A 305 -11.65 -3.53 1.04
CA SER A 305 -12.15 -3.57 2.42
C SER A 305 -11.34 -2.69 3.36
N ILE A 306 -11.98 -2.31 4.44
CA ILE A 306 -11.45 -1.41 5.46
C ILE A 306 -11.66 -2.07 6.81
N THR A 307 -10.60 -2.15 7.62
CA THR A 307 -10.67 -2.66 8.98
C THR A 307 -10.08 -1.61 9.92
N PRO A 308 -10.91 -0.97 10.77
CA PRO A 308 -10.42 -0.01 11.75
C PRO A 308 -9.64 -0.72 12.87
N ARG A 309 -8.70 -0.02 13.44
CA ARG A 309 -8.01 -0.41 14.67
C ARG A 309 -7.75 0.82 15.52
N ARG A 310 -7.35 0.63 16.76
CA ARG A 310 -7.06 1.74 17.65
C ARG A 310 -5.93 2.60 17.07
N PHE A 311 -6.21 3.89 16.89
CA PHE A 311 -5.29 4.87 16.27
C PHE A 311 -4.78 4.48 14.89
N GLY A 312 -5.51 3.65 14.16
CA GLY A 312 -5.08 3.19 12.86
C GLY A 312 -6.22 2.63 12.00
N ILE A 313 -5.85 2.28 10.79
CA ILE A 313 -6.75 1.69 9.81
C ILE A 313 -5.97 0.73 8.91
N TYR A 314 -6.65 -0.30 8.45
CA TYR A 314 -6.11 -1.26 7.52
C TYR A 314 -6.97 -1.29 6.27
N PHE A 315 -6.34 -1.15 5.11
CA PHE A 315 -6.97 -1.27 3.81
C PHE A 315 -6.51 -2.55 3.10
N SER A 316 -7.45 -3.30 2.56
CA SER A 316 -7.19 -4.25 1.48
C SER A 316 -7.57 -3.58 0.17
N THR A 317 -6.66 -3.57 -0.80
CA THR A 317 -6.85 -2.87 -2.06
C THR A 317 -6.48 -3.76 -3.24
N LYS A 318 -7.03 -3.43 -4.40
CA LYS A 318 -6.83 -4.13 -5.65
C LYS A 318 -6.41 -3.14 -6.73
N ASN A 319 -5.36 -3.47 -7.49
CA ASN A 319 -4.90 -2.62 -8.57
C ASN A 319 -5.96 -2.50 -9.67
N THR A 320 -6.22 -1.28 -10.13
CA THR A 320 -7.27 -1.00 -11.10
C THR A 320 -6.92 -1.54 -12.49
N ALA A 321 -5.64 -1.49 -12.88
CA ALA A 321 -5.18 -1.96 -14.19
C ALA A 321 -4.95 -3.48 -14.23
N ILE A 322 -4.42 -4.05 -13.13
CA ILE A 322 -4.07 -5.48 -13.03
C ILE A 322 -4.78 -6.06 -11.81
N SER A 323 -5.92 -6.67 -12.04
CA SER A 323 -6.82 -7.11 -10.96
C SER A 323 -6.27 -8.25 -10.07
N SER A 324 -5.20 -8.91 -10.46
CA SER A 324 -4.50 -9.91 -9.65
C SER A 324 -3.51 -9.32 -8.66
N ILE A 325 -3.23 -7.99 -8.75
CA ILE A 325 -2.32 -7.32 -7.83
C ILE A 325 -3.13 -6.72 -6.69
N HIS A 326 -2.84 -7.16 -5.48
CA HIS A 326 -3.43 -6.65 -4.26
C HIS A 326 -2.37 -5.98 -3.39
N ARG A 327 -2.75 -4.91 -2.68
CA ARG A 327 -1.95 -4.28 -1.63
C ARG A 327 -2.72 -4.27 -0.32
N ARG A 328 -2.05 -4.65 0.73
CA ARG A 328 -2.54 -4.51 2.11
C ARG A 328 -1.80 -3.34 2.74
N ILE A 329 -2.54 -2.34 3.18
CA ILE A 329 -1.97 -1.08 3.66
C ILE A 329 -2.37 -0.91 5.12
N SER A 330 -1.38 -0.88 6.00
CA SER A 330 -1.58 -0.62 7.43
C SER A 330 -1.14 0.80 7.73
N ILE A 331 -2.03 1.59 8.28
CA ILE A 331 -1.78 3.00 8.63
C ILE A 331 -1.97 3.20 10.12
N GLU A 332 -1.03 3.90 10.74
CA GLU A 332 -1.02 4.21 12.16
C GLU A 332 -0.77 5.70 12.38
N LEU A 333 -1.53 6.30 13.28
CA LEU A 333 -1.42 7.71 13.61
C LEU A 333 -0.15 7.97 14.43
N LEU A 334 0.72 8.86 13.94
CA LEU A 334 1.90 9.37 14.66
C LEU A 334 1.71 10.79 15.15
N GLY A 335 0.77 11.52 14.57
CA GLY A 335 0.49 12.92 14.89
C GLY A 335 -0.75 13.40 14.18
N VAL A 336 -1.08 14.66 14.39
CA VAL A 336 -2.24 15.30 13.76
C VAL A 336 -2.09 15.46 12.23
N ASP A 337 -0.86 15.43 11.76
CA ASP A 337 -0.47 15.57 10.36
C ASP A 337 0.55 14.50 9.91
N GLU A 338 0.74 13.47 10.73
CA GLU A 338 1.76 12.44 10.50
C GLU A 338 1.21 11.05 10.76
N VAL A 339 1.43 10.15 9.82
CA VAL A 339 1.07 8.74 9.93
C VAL A 339 2.26 7.85 9.59
N TYR A 340 2.30 6.66 10.14
CA TYR A 340 3.17 5.60 9.66
C TYR A 340 2.38 4.69 8.73
N ILE A 341 2.91 4.48 7.53
CA ILE A 341 2.30 3.61 6.51
C ILE A 341 3.19 2.41 6.30
N ARG A 342 2.58 1.25 6.26
CA ARG A 342 3.22 0.00 5.87
C ARG A 342 2.41 -0.65 4.76
N VAL A 343 3.10 -1.04 3.70
CA VAL A 343 2.50 -1.64 2.52
C VAL A 343 3.04 -3.05 2.31
N ILE A 344 2.13 -4.01 2.16
CA ILE A 344 2.43 -5.40 1.86
C ILE A 344 1.84 -5.72 0.48
N ASP A 345 2.71 -6.02 -0.47
CA ASP A 345 2.30 -6.42 -1.82
C ASP A 345 2.13 -7.93 -1.90
N ASP A 346 1.03 -8.40 -2.48
CA ASP A 346 0.77 -9.83 -2.69
C ASP A 346 1.72 -10.48 -3.71
N ILE A 347 2.35 -9.67 -4.57
CA ILE A 347 3.39 -10.13 -5.50
C ILE A 347 4.64 -10.63 -4.74
N ALA A 348 4.75 -10.31 -3.48
CA ALA A 348 5.84 -10.70 -2.61
C ALA A 348 5.86 -12.21 -2.23
N ARG A 349 5.19 -13.08 -2.95
CA ARG A 349 5.48 -14.52 -2.89
C ARG A 349 6.97 -14.84 -3.12
N LEU A 350 7.77 -13.85 -3.55
CA LEU A 350 9.20 -13.99 -3.81
C LEU A 350 10.09 -13.04 -2.98
N LYS A 351 9.55 -12.17 -2.11
CA LYS A 351 10.36 -11.22 -1.33
C LYS A 351 9.94 -11.20 0.13
N ILE A 352 10.30 -12.26 0.80
CA ILE A 352 10.15 -12.38 2.24
C ILE A 352 11.15 -11.44 2.92
N GLY A 353 10.67 -10.52 3.75
CA GLY A 353 11.50 -9.74 4.68
C GLY A 353 12.11 -8.45 4.14
N VAL A 354 11.84 -8.03 2.93
CA VAL A 354 12.25 -6.70 2.46
C VAL A 354 11.14 -5.71 2.76
N ALA A 355 11.44 -4.69 3.57
CA ALA A 355 10.53 -3.57 3.77
C ALA A 355 10.09 -3.03 2.41
N SER A 356 8.80 -2.81 2.25
CA SER A 356 8.27 -2.19 1.05
C SER A 356 8.90 -0.81 0.88
N ASN A 357 9.18 -0.42 -0.36
CA ASN A 357 9.67 0.94 -0.64
C ASN A 357 8.69 2.04 -0.18
N TRP A 358 7.47 1.66 0.16
CA TRP A 358 6.40 2.54 0.65
C TRP A 358 6.31 2.60 2.18
N ASP A 359 7.06 1.78 2.89
CA ASP A 359 7.04 1.79 4.35
C ASP A 359 7.71 3.05 4.89
N GLY A 360 7.10 3.67 5.91
CA GLY A 360 7.68 4.83 6.56
C GLY A 360 6.67 5.84 7.08
N SER A 361 7.21 6.93 7.62
CA SER A 361 6.42 8.06 8.09
C SER A 361 6.05 8.96 6.92
N TYR A 362 4.78 9.35 6.86
CA TYR A 362 4.22 10.25 5.88
C TYR A 362 3.63 11.48 6.56
N ARG A 363 3.73 12.62 5.90
CA ARG A 363 3.12 13.88 6.32
C ARG A 363 2.07 14.32 5.33
N LYS A 364 0.95 14.80 5.85
CA LYS A 364 -0.11 15.36 5.04
C LYS A 364 0.36 16.69 4.43
N ILE A 365 0.20 16.82 3.12
CA ILE A 365 0.26 18.12 2.45
C ILE A 365 -1.11 18.73 2.67
N ASN A 366 -1.27 19.80 3.29
CA ASN A 366 -2.54 20.37 3.74
C ASN A 366 -3.11 19.71 4.99
N SER A 367 -2.41 19.81 6.10
CA SER A 367 -3.11 19.52 7.33
C SER A 367 -4.03 20.69 7.68
N THR A 368 -5.32 20.45 7.59
CA THR A 368 -6.35 21.25 8.29
C THR A 368 -6.05 21.40 9.80
N VAL A 369 -5.06 20.71 10.30
CA VAL A 369 -4.72 20.63 11.73
C VAL A 369 -3.56 21.55 12.14
N ARG A 370 -2.90 22.23 11.20
CA ARG A 370 -2.22 23.49 11.57
C ARG A 370 -3.21 24.52 12.12
N GLU A 371 -4.48 24.17 12.10
CA GLU A 371 -5.62 24.99 12.52
C GLU A 371 -5.58 25.43 13.98
N VAL A 372 -4.83 24.87 14.87
CA VAL A 372 -4.81 25.30 16.27
C VAL A 372 -3.77 26.39 16.58
N GLN A 373 -2.78 26.62 15.69
CA GLN A 373 -1.81 27.70 15.89
C GLN A 373 -1.59 28.67 14.71
N SER A 374 -2.11 28.37 13.50
CA SER A 374 -1.99 29.27 12.34
C SER A 374 -3.30 29.57 11.61
N ASN A 375 -4.43 29.17 12.14
CA ASN A 375 -5.76 29.27 11.50
C ASN A 375 -6.27 30.68 11.25
N THR A 376 -5.74 31.68 11.93
CA THR A 376 -6.14 33.06 11.68
C THR A 376 -5.81 33.54 10.26
N THR A 377 -4.76 33.02 9.63
CA THR A 377 -4.32 33.49 8.31
C THR A 377 -5.06 32.80 7.15
N LEU A 378 -5.17 31.47 7.14
CA LEU A 378 -5.83 30.75 6.04
C LEU A 378 -7.35 30.91 6.06
N ASP A 379 -7.97 30.88 7.23
CA ASP A 379 -9.40 31.17 7.38
C ASP A 379 -9.72 32.63 7.07
N ALA A 380 -8.85 33.55 7.43
CA ALA A 380 -8.97 34.94 7.03
C ALA A 380 -8.86 35.09 5.49
N ILE A 381 -7.95 34.38 4.84
CA ILE A 381 -7.84 34.37 3.38
C ILE A 381 -9.07 33.74 2.73
N LYS A 382 -9.55 32.60 3.20
CA LYS A 382 -10.78 32.00 2.69
C LYS A 382 -11.97 32.93 2.85
N LYS A 383 -12.15 33.55 4.02
CA LYS A 383 -13.19 34.57 4.24
C LYS A 383 -13.04 35.78 3.31
N ILE A 384 -11.83 36.21 3.00
CA ILE A 384 -11.58 37.30 2.05
C ILE A 384 -11.97 36.87 0.64
N LEU A 385 -11.61 35.63 0.23
CA LEU A 385 -11.94 35.13 -1.11
C LEU A 385 -13.44 34.95 -1.32
N THR A 386 -14.17 34.52 -0.28
CA THR A 386 -15.62 34.24 -0.32
C THR A 386 -16.50 35.37 0.23
N ALA A 387 -15.89 36.54 0.62
CA ALA A 387 -16.63 37.62 1.24
C ALA A 387 -17.65 38.22 0.26
N ASP A 388 -18.92 38.28 0.71
CA ASP A 388 -20.03 38.99 0.06
C ASP A 388 -20.18 38.74 -1.46
N GLU A 389 -19.99 37.50 -1.91
CA GLU A 389 -20.04 37.13 -3.35
C GLU A 389 -19.10 38.01 -4.20
N LYS A 390 -17.95 38.42 -3.63
CA LYS A 390 -17.00 39.31 -4.28
C LYS A 390 -16.51 38.73 -5.62
N ILE A 391 -16.60 39.54 -6.65
CA ILE A 391 -15.99 39.28 -7.94
C ILE A 391 -14.67 40.07 -8.01
N TRP A 392 -13.58 39.32 -8.12
CA TRP A 392 -12.24 39.85 -8.28
C TRP A 392 -11.99 40.13 -9.76
N THR A 393 -11.64 41.35 -10.12
CA THR A 393 -11.43 41.76 -11.52
C THR A 393 -9.98 42.15 -11.75
N SER A 394 -9.39 41.77 -12.90
CA SER A 394 -8.06 42.18 -13.30
C SER A 394 -8.08 43.19 -14.45
N ALA A 395 -7.03 43.98 -14.56
CA ALA A 395 -6.86 44.90 -15.68
C ALA A 395 -6.76 44.20 -17.04
N GLU A 396 -6.46 42.88 -17.04
CA GLU A 396 -6.30 42.03 -18.22
C GLU A 396 -7.64 41.36 -18.66
N GLY A 397 -8.76 41.78 -18.07
CA GLY A 397 -10.09 41.27 -18.40
C GLY A 397 -10.49 39.94 -17.73
N TYR A 398 -9.76 39.48 -16.70
CA TYR A 398 -10.17 38.33 -15.92
C TYR A 398 -11.16 38.73 -14.83
N SER A 399 -12.17 37.90 -14.63
CA SER A 399 -13.08 37.96 -13.47
C SER A 399 -13.04 36.64 -12.73
N LEU A 400 -12.71 36.66 -11.43
CA LEU A 400 -12.58 35.50 -10.58
C LEU A 400 -13.53 35.61 -9.40
N SER A 401 -14.32 34.58 -9.15
CA SER A 401 -15.21 34.51 -7.99
C SER A 401 -15.10 33.17 -7.29
N PHE A 402 -15.33 33.17 -5.98
CA PHE A 402 -15.28 31.99 -5.14
C PHE A 402 -16.59 31.85 -4.37
N SER A 403 -17.09 30.62 -4.29
CA SER A 403 -18.28 30.29 -3.49
C SER A 403 -18.07 28.93 -2.84
N ASP A 404 -18.16 28.86 -1.53
CA ASP A 404 -17.87 27.65 -0.73
C ASP A 404 -16.52 27.02 -1.08
N ASN A 405 -16.53 25.93 -1.86
CA ASN A 405 -15.34 25.21 -2.34
C ASN A 405 -15.19 25.28 -3.87
N THR A 406 -15.96 26.14 -4.54
CA THR A 406 -15.95 26.26 -6.01
C THR A 406 -15.42 27.62 -6.45
N TYR A 407 -14.86 27.67 -7.64
CA TYR A 407 -14.46 28.91 -8.29
C TYR A 407 -15.07 29.04 -9.66
N ARG A 408 -15.17 30.27 -10.12
CA ARG A 408 -15.50 30.63 -11.49
C ARG A 408 -14.51 31.68 -11.98
N LEU A 409 -13.82 31.38 -13.06
CA LEU A 409 -12.89 32.28 -13.74
C LEU A 409 -13.43 32.56 -15.12
N LEU A 410 -13.64 33.84 -15.43
CA LEU A 410 -14.07 34.32 -16.74
C LEU A 410 -12.93 35.13 -17.35
N GLN A 411 -12.57 34.83 -18.60
CA GLN A 411 -11.62 35.57 -19.41
C GLN A 411 -12.28 35.85 -20.76
N ASP A 412 -12.62 37.08 -21.07
CA ASP A 412 -13.41 37.46 -22.24
C ASP A 412 -14.71 36.67 -22.38
N THR A 413 -14.75 35.69 -23.30
CA THR A 413 -15.88 34.80 -23.52
C THR A 413 -15.65 33.38 -22.99
N VAL A 414 -14.47 33.07 -22.48
CA VAL A 414 -14.11 31.75 -21.97
C VAL A 414 -14.35 31.69 -20.48
N GLN A 415 -15.28 30.82 -20.08
CA GLN A 415 -15.56 30.55 -18.67
C GLN A 415 -14.94 29.22 -18.26
N ARG A 416 -14.16 29.24 -17.17
CA ARG A 416 -13.69 28.04 -16.47
C ARG A 416 -14.31 28.01 -15.07
N SER A 417 -14.67 26.83 -14.63
CA SER A 417 -15.20 26.63 -13.28
C SER A 417 -14.74 25.27 -12.75
N GLY A 418 -14.72 25.15 -11.43
CA GLY A 418 -14.28 23.93 -10.78
C GLY A 418 -14.19 24.11 -9.27
N TRP A 419 -13.31 23.37 -8.66
CA TRP A 419 -13.05 23.40 -7.22
C TRP A 419 -11.75 24.13 -6.91
N TYR A 420 -11.70 24.79 -5.78
CA TYR A 420 -10.49 25.42 -5.29
C TYR A 420 -10.12 24.94 -3.88
N THR A 421 -8.83 24.98 -3.59
CA THR A 421 -8.29 24.73 -2.26
C THR A 421 -7.19 25.74 -1.97
N VAL A 422 -7.16 26.28 -0.75
CA VAL A 422 -6.08 27.14 -0.27
C VAL A 422 -5.29 26.41 0.79
N PHE A 423 -3.96 26.39 0.62
CA PHE A 423 -3.07 25.70 1.53
C PHE A 423 -1.71 26.39 1.62
N GLN A 424 -0.87 25.97 2.56
CA GLN A 424 0.44 26.56 2.77
C GLN A 424 1.55 25.53 2.61
N ILE A 425 2.57 25.87 1.80
CA ILE A 425 3.82 25.13 1.72
C ILE A 425 4.92 25.99 2.28
N LYS A 426 5.50 25.58 3.42
CA LYS A 426 6.42 26.43 4.21
C LYS A 426 5.75 27.79 4.51
N ASP A 427 6.32 28.89 4.03
CA ASP A 427 5.79 30.22 4.24
C ASP A 427 4.98 30.75 3.03
N THR A 428 4.71 29.91 2.03
CA THR A 428 4.02 30.30 0.80
C THR A 428 2.58 29.79 0.81
N THR A 429 1.62 30.70 0.66
CA THR A 429 0.19 30.36 0.53
C THR A 429 -0.10 29.98 -0.91
N ILE A 430 -0.66 28.80 -1.13
CA ILE A 430 -0.98 28.27 -2.45
C ILE A 430 -2.49 28.21 -2.64
N LEU A 431 -2.94 28.74 -3.78
CA LEU A 431 -4.28 28.52 -4.30
C LEU A 431 -4.20 27.46 -5.40
N GLN A 432 -4.87 26.34 -5.21
CA GLN A 432 -5.08 25.32 -6.23
C GLN A 432 -6.44 25.53 -6.87
N LEU A 433 -6.48 25.60 -8.18
CA LEU A 433 -7.69 25.60 -8.98
C LEU A 433 -7.73 24.30 -9.78
N LYS A 434 -8.81 23.54 -9.66
CA LYS A 434 -9.02 22.31 -10.39
C LYS A 434 -10.31 22.45 -11.20
N ASP A 435 -10.18 22.42 -12.52
CA ASP A 435 -11.31 22.59 -13.41
C ASP A 435 -12.16 21.31 -13.58
N THR A 436 -13.27 21.41 -14.28
CA THR A 436 -14.17 20.28 -14.55
C THR A 436 -13.57 19.23 -15.48
N GLU A 437 -12.49 19.56 -16.20
CA GLU A 437 -11.73 18.66 -17.06
C GLU A 437 -10.57 17.98 -16.31
N ASN A 438 -10.50 18.18 -14.98
CA ASN A 438 -9.49 17.62 -14.08
C ASN A 438 -8.09 18.24 -14.25
N THR A 439 -7.96 19.40 -14.92
CA THR A 439 -6.71 20.16 -15.02
C THR A 439 -6.48 20.93 -13.74
N GLU A 440 -5.26 20.93 -13.23
CA GLU A 440 -4.88 21.57 -11.98
C GLU A 440 -3.90 22.72 -12.24
N HIS A 441 -4.21 23.87 -11.68
CA HIS A 441 -3.34 25.05 -11.68
C HIS A 441 -3.03 25.44 -10.25
N PHE A 442 -1.77 25.73 -9.99
CA PHE A 442 -1.31 26.17 -8.67
C PHE A 442 -0.78 27.60 -8.76
N PHE A 443 -1.20 28.42 -7.80
CA PHE A 443 -0.79 29.80 -7.71
C PHE A 443 -0.25 30.11 -6.32
N ASN A 444 0.86 30.81 -6.23
CA ASN A 444 1.24 31.50 -5.00
C ASN A 444 0.28 32.67 -4.82
N LEU A 445 -0.51 32.63 -3.74
CA LEU A 445 -1.53 33.61 -3.42
C LEU A 445 -0.96 34.63 -2.44
N ILE A 446 -0.94 35.89 -2.85
CA ILE A 446 -0.50 37.03 -2.02
C ILE A 446 -1.68 38.00 -1.92
N PHE A 447 -2.13 38.28 -0.69
CA PHE A 447 -3.16 39.26 -0.45
C PHE A 447 -2.58 40.47 0.27
N ASP A 448 -2.68 41.64 -0.37
CA ASP A 448 -2.30 42.91 0.24
C ASP A 448 -3.52 43.53 0.92
N HIS A 449 -3.49 43.57 2.25
CA HIS A 449 -4.55 44.13 3.08
C HIS A 449 -4.72 45.65 2.92
N ALA A 450 -3.66 46.37 2.58
CA ALA A 450 -3.70 47.83 2.45
C ALA A 450 -4.37 48.27 1.14
N SER A 451 -4.03 47.61 0.03
CA SER A 451 -4.60 47.89 -1.29
C SER A 451 -5.83 47.02 -1.63
N LYS A 452 -6.15 46.02 -0.78
CA LYS A 452 -7.17 45.00 -1.03
C LYS A 452 -6.98 44.24 -2.35
N ARG A 453 -5.73 44.05 -2.77
CA ARG A 453 -5.35 43.38 -4.01
C ARG A 453 -5.01 41.92 -3.78
N LEU A 454 -5.46 41.07 -4.70
CA LEU A 454 -5.12 39.67 -4.76
C LEU A 454 -4.13 39.44 -5.91
N THR A 455 -2.95 38.94 -5.61
CA THR A 455 -1.92 38.61 -6.62
C THR A 455 -1.78 37.09 -6.69
N LEU A 456 -1.90 36.53 -7.88
CA LEU A 456 -1.74 35.12 -8.19
C LEU A 456 -0.54 34.93 -9.11
N ILE A 457 0.47 34.22 -8.63
CA ILE A 457 1.70 33.89 -9.39
C ILE A 457 1.64 32.39 -9.68
N GLU A 458 1.56 31.99 -10.94
CA GLU A 458 1.52 30.59 -11.30
C GLU A 458 2.81 29.87 -10.90
N VAL A 459 2.68 28.71 -10.27
CA VAL A 459 3.81 27.99 -9.67
C VAL A 459 3.73 26.50 -9.94
N ALA A 460 4.89 25.88 -10.08
CA ALA A 460 5.04 24.44 -9.95
C ALA A 460 5.21 24.10 -8.47
N VAL A 461 4.36 23.20 -7.98
CA VAL A 461 4.42 22.67 -6.64
C VAL A 461 5.19 21.35 -6.66
N THR A 462 6.28 21.28 -5.91
CA THR A 462 7.07 20.08 -5.73
C THR A 462 7.20 19.75 -4.24
N LEU A 463 7.57 18.53 -3.90
CA LEU A 463 7.81 18.14 -2.50
C LEU A 463 8.95 18.95 -1.84
N SER A 464 9.86 19.50 -2.63
CA SER A 464 10.96 20.34 -2.16
C SER A 464 10.57 21.81 -1.95
N GLY A 465 9.46 22.26 -2.53
CA GLY A 465 8.99 23.64 -2.43
C GLY A 465 8.18 24.10 -3.62
N VAL A 466 8.08 25.39 -3.76
CA VAL A 466 7.28 26.10 -4.76
C VAL A 466 8.22 26.86 -5.70
N THR A 467 8.04 26.72 -7.00
CA THR A 467 8.87 27.40 -8.01
C THR A 467 7.96 28.15 -9.01
N PRO A 468 8.14 29.43 -9.24
CA PRO A 468 7.37 30.17 -10.25
C PRO A 468 7.52 29.59 -11.65
N ILE A 469 6.43 29.55 -12.42
CA ILE A 469 6.40 29.05 -13.81
C ILE A 469 6.41 30.24 -14.78
N GLY A 470 7.30 31.18 -14.64
CA GLY A 470 7.64 32.16 -15.69
C GLY A 470 6.53 33.08 -16.27
N ASN A 471 5.27 32.94 -15.85
CA ASN A 471 4.16 33.77 -16.32
C ASN A 471 4.06 35.06 -15.51
N SER A 472 3.53 36.14 -16.13
CA SER A 472 3.26 37.38 -15.43
C SER A 472 2.24 37.16 -14.32
N PRO A 473 2.39 37.79 -13.14
CA PRO A 473 1.42 37.69 -12.06
C PRO A 473 0.04 38.21 -12.51
N LEU A 474 -1.01 37.51 -12.17
CA LEU A 474 -2.40 37.97 -12.31
C LEU A 474 -2.73 38.84 -11.07
N ILE A 475 -3.12 40.08 -11.29
CA ILE A 475 -3.45 41.03 -10.21
C ILE A 475 -4.95 41.33 -10.28
N PHE A 476 -5.66 41.09 -9.17
CA PHE A 476 -7.10 41.32 -9.04
C PHE A 476 -7.39 42.39 -7.96
N GLU A 477 -8.43 43.17 -8.19
CA GLU A 477 -8.93 44.20 -7.27
C GLU A 477 -10.37 43.94 -6.84
#